data_27f0c1729c04b454896d241ffd2ce9c7
#
_entry.id   27f0c1729c04b454896d241ffd2ce9c7
#
_cell.length_a   1.000
_cell.length_b   1.000
_cell.length_c   1.000
_cell.angle_alpha   90.00
_cell.angle_beta   90.00
_cell.angle_gamma   90.00
#
_symmetry.space_group_name_H-M   'P 1'
#
loop_
_entity.id
_entity.type
_entity.pdbx_description
1 polymer ?
#
loop_
_entity_poly.entity_id
_entity_poly.type
_entity_poly.pdbx_seq_one_letter_code
_entity_poly.pdbx_strand_id
1 'polypeptide(L)'
;MSKERTLSIIKPDAVSKNVIGKIISRFEDNNLKIVAGKLIQLDDAMASGFYAEHEGRPFFEDLKKFMTSGPVFVQVLEGENAVLKNRELMGSTNPQEAEPGTIRADFANSID
;
A
#
# COMPACT_ATOMS: atom_id res chain seq x y z
N MET A 1 14.97 -9.15 20.08
CA MET A 1 13.74 -9.12 19.28
C MET A 1 13.40 -7.68 19.00
N SER A 2 13.44 -7.28 17.75
CA SER A 2 13.22 -5.90 17.39
C SER A 2 11.83 -5.74 16.77
N LYS A 3 11.04 -4.85 17.36
CA LYS A 3 9.81 -4.41 16.73
C LYS A 3 10.16 -3.34 15.73
N GLU A 4 9.60 -3.46 14.55
CA GLU A 4 9.76 -2.50 13.48
C GLU A 4 8.42 -1.86 13.16
N ARG A 5 8.47 -0.68 12.57
CA ARG A 5 7.31 -0.01 12.01
C ARG A 5 7.52 0.20 10.53
N THR A 6 6.48 0.03 9.75
CA THR A 6 6.53 0.28 8.31
C THR A 6 5.26 0.97 7.85
N LEU A 7 5.42 1.81 6.84
CA LEU A 7 4.31 2.50 6.21
C LEU A 7 3.66 1.59 5.17
N SER A 8 2.34 1.51 5.19
CA SER A 8 1.57 0.80 4.18
C SER A 8 0.49 1.73 3.64
N ILE A 9 0.31 1.74 2.33
CA ILE A 9 -0.71 2.57 1.69
C ILE A 9 -1.63 1.67 0.88
N ILE A 10 -2.93 1.74 1.19
CA ILE A 10 -3.97 1.11 0.38
C ILE A 10 -4.36 2.13 -0.67
N LYS A 11 -4.07 1.81 -1.93
CA LYS A 11 -4.19 2.74 -3.06
C LYS A 11 -5.65 2.93 -3.49
N PRO A 12 -5.93 3.95 -4.32
CA PRO A 12 -7.32 4.29 -4.67
C PRO A 12 -8.12 3.15 -5.30
N ASP A 13 -7.49 2.28 -6.07
CA ASP A 13 -8.19 1.14 -6.69
C ASP A 13 -8.76 0.20 -5.64
N ALA A 14 -7.98 -0.15 -4.63
CA ALA A 14 -8.45 -1.02 -3.55
C ALA A 14 -9.47 -0.31 -2.65
N VAL A 15 -9.27 0.97 -2.38
CA VAL A 15 -10.25 1.74 -1.60
C VAL A 15 -11.60 1.74 -2.31
N SER A 16 -11.61 1.95 -3.62
CA SER A 16 -12.85 1.95 -4.41
C SER A 16 -13.54 0.59 -4.43
N LYS A 17 -12.79 -0.50 -4.27
CA LYS A 17 -13.36 -1.86 -4.21
C LYS A 17 -13.93 -2.20 -2.84
N ASN A 18 -13.78 -1.31 -1.86
CA ASN A 18 -14.28 -1.51 -0.50
C ASN A 18 -13.64 -2.73 0.19
N VAL A 19 -12.33 -2.90 0.03
CA VAL A 19 -11.59 -4.04 0.60
C VAL A 19 -10.58 -3.64 1.68
N ILE A 20 -10.65 -2.41 2.19
CA ILE A 20 -9.72 -1.93 3.24
C ILE A 20 -9.71 -2.91 4.42
N GLY A 21 -10.89 -3.28 4.92
CA GLY A 21 -10.98 -4.19 6.06
C GLY A 21 -10.39 -5.56 5.80
N LYS A 22 -10.55 -6.07 4.58
CA LYS A 22 -9.97 -7.37 4.20
C LYS A 22 -8.45 -7.33 4.17
N ILE A 23 -7.87 -6.22 3.70
CA ILE A 23 -6.42 -6.03 3.67
C ILE A 23 -5.88 -5.90 5.09
N ILE A 24 -6.52 -5.09 5.94
CA ILE A 24 -6.13 -4.92 7.35
C ILE A 24 -6.18 -6.27 8.07
N SER A 25 -7.21 -7.06 7.83
CA SER A 25 -7.36 -8.38 8.42
C SER A 25 -6.15 -9.28 8.14
N ARG A 26 -5.60 -9.23 6.93
CA ARG A 26 -4.42 -10.01 6.58
C ARG A 26 -3.19 -9.60 7.37
N PHE A 27 -3.02 -8.31 7.62
CA PHE A 27 -1.92 -7.84 8.45
C PHE A 27 -2.10 -8.30 9.90
N GLU A 28 -3.29 -8.14 10.45
CA GLU A 28 -3.56 -8.52 11.83
C GLU A 28 -3.44 -10.04 12.04
N ASP A 29 -3.90 -10.84 11.10
CA ASP A 29 -3.80 -12.30 11.15
C ASP A 29 -2.34 -12.77 11.13
N ASN A 30 -1.43 -11.94 10.67
CA ASN A 30 0.00 -12.24 10.60
C ASN A 30 0.82 -11.47 11.64
N ASN A 31 0.17 -11.07 12.73
CA ASN A 31 0.82 -10.44 13.88
C ASN A 31 1.42 -9.06 13.59
N LEU A 32 0.86 -8.34 12.64
CA LEU A 32 1.18 -6.94 12.40
C LEU A 32 0.06 -6.08 12.98
N LYS A 33 0.44 -5.18 13.88
CA LYS A 33 -0.53 -4.29 14.54
C LYS A 33 -0.63 -2.97 13.80
N ILE A 34 -1.86 -2.50 13.62
CA ILE A 34 -2.08 -1.17 13.06
C ILE A 34 -1.98 -0.17 14.21
N VAL A 35 -0.94 0.67 14.20
CA VAL A 35 -0.71 1.64 15.27
C VAL A 35 -1.14 3.05 14.89
N ALA A 36 -1.38 3.30 13.61
CA ALA A 36 -1.94 4.56 13.11
C ALA A 36 -2.59 4.30 11.77
N GLY A 37 -3.64 5.05 11.45
CA GLY A 37 -4.30 4.92 10.17
C GLY A 37 -5.10 6.17 9.84
N LYS A 38 -5.16 6.52 8.57
CA LYS A 38 -5.89 7.71 8.11
C LYS A 38 -6.34 7.54 6.67
N LEU A 39 -7.62 7.80 6.44
CA LEU A 39 -8.17 7.85 5.08
C LEU A 39 -8.05 9.29 4.60
N ILE A 40 -7.29 9.51 3.53
CA ILE A 40 -7.02 10.85 3.02
C ILE A 40 -7.14 10.90 1.50
N GLN A 41 -7.39 12.09 0.99
CA GLN A 41 -7.33 12.39 -0.43
C GLN A 41 -6.03 13.14 -0.69
N LEU A 42 -5.13 12.56 -1.49
CA LEU A 42 -3.89 13.23 -1.86
C LEU A 42 -4.17 14.29 -2.94
N ASP A 43 -3.53 15.45 -2.81
CA ASP A 43 -3.51 16.43 -3.87
C ASP A 43 -2.17 16.31 -4.65
N ASP A 44 -2.03 17.10 -5.72
CA ASP A 44 -0.83 17.03 -6.56
C ASP A 44 0.44 17.34 -5.78
N ALA A 45 0.41 18.33 -4.89
CA ALA A 45 1.58 18.69 -4.10
C ALA A 45 1.99 17.59 -3.14
N MET A 46 1.03 16.94 -2.47
CA MET A 46 1.30 15.82 -1.56
C MET A 46 1.87 14.62 -2.32
N ALA A 47 1.28 14.29 -3.46
CA ALA A 47 1.74 13.18 -4.28
C ALA A 47 3.14 13.45 -4.84
N SER A 48 3.40 14.66 -5.29
CA SER A 48 4.74 15.06 -5.78
C SER A 48 5.79 14.93 -4.69
N GLY A 49 5.47 15.35 -3.46
CA GLY A 49 6.39 15.23 -2.33
C GLY A 49 6.64 13.78 -1.95
N PHE A 50 5.59 12.97 -1.93
CA PHE A 50 5.69 11.55 -1.58
C PHE A 50 6.55 10.76 -2.56
N TYR A 51 6.43 11.06 -3.85
CA TYR A 51 7.16 10.37 -4.91
C TYR A 51 8.30 11.21 -5.50
N ALA A 52 8.85 12.15 -4.74
CA ALA A 52 9.89 13.07 -5.23
C ALA A 52 11.10 12.32 -5.82
N GLU A 53 11.45 11.17 -5.29
CA GLU A 53 12.58 10.36 -5.80
C GLU A 53 12.34 9.84 -7.22
N HIS A 54 11.10 9.83 -7.67
CA HIS A 54 10.73 9.39 -9.03
C HIS A 54 10.57 10.55 -10.00
N GLU A 55 10.76 11.79 -9.56
CA GLU A 55 10.62 12.97 -10.41
C GLU A 55 11.56 12.85 -11.61
N GLY A 56 11.03 13.16 -12.79
CA GLY A 56 11.77 13.04 -14.05
C GLY A 56 11.68 11.67 -14.71
N ARG A 57 11.14 10.66 -14.04
CA ARG A 57 10.93 9.34 -14.66
C ARG A 57 9.65 9.34 -15.48
N PRO A 58 9.60 8.52 -16.56
CA PRO A 58 8.41 8.50 -17.44
C PRO A 58 7.10 8.18 -16.73
N PHE A 59 7.13 7.37 -15.68
CA PHE A 59 5.92 6.97 -14.96
C PHE A 59 5.49 7.94 -13.86
N PHE A 60 6.27 8.98 -13.59
CA PHE A 60 6.03 9.88 -12.45
C PHE A 60 4.64 10.55 -12.52
N GLU A 61 4.31 11.13 -13.68
CA GLU A 61 3.02 11.80 -13.85
C GLU A 61 1.84 10.84 -13.77
N ASP A 62 1.98 9.64 -14.34
CA ASP A 62 0.93 8.62 -14.29
C ASP A 62 0.72 8.14 -12.86
N LEU A 63 1.79 7.97 -12.10
CA LEU A 63 1.72 7.56 -10.70
C LEU A 63 1.00 8.60 -9.85
N LYS A 64 1.33 9.89 -10.03
CA LYS A 64 0.64 10.98 -9.32
C LYS A 64 -0.84 11.00 -9.67
N LYS A 65 -1.15 10.86 -10.94
CA LYS A 65 -2.53 10.87 -11.43
C LYS A 65 -3.32 9.73 -10.81
N PHE A 66 -2.74 8.53 -10.74
CA PHE A 66 -3.37 7.38 -10.11
C PHE A 66 -3.60 7.63 -8.62
N MET A 67 -2.58 8.09 -7.90
CA MET A 67 -2.65 8.30 -6.46
C MET A 67 -3.57 9.44 -6.03
N THR A 68 -3.88 10.36 -6.94
CA THR A 68 -4.82 11.46 -6.69
C THR A 68 -6.22 11.20 -7.23
N SER A 69 -6.45 10.05 -7.87
CA SER A 69 -7.72 9.71 -8.49
C SER A 69 -8.84 9.39 -7.50
N GLY A 70 -8.51 9.10 -6.25
CA GLY A 70 -9.45 8.81 -5.19
C GLY A 70 -8.76 8.72 -3.84
N PRO A 71 -9.51 8.50 -2.74
CA PRO A 71 -8.93 8.42 -1.41
C PRO A 71 -7.96 7.24 -1.28
N VAL A 72 -6.96 7.40 -0.43
CA VAL A 72 -6.03 6.34 -0.04
C VAL A 72 -6.12 6.13 1.46
N PHE A 73 -5.84 4.92 1.93
CA PHE A 73 -5.72 4.65 3.35
C PHE A 73 -4.25 4.46 3.71
N VAL A 74 -3.71 5.40 4.49
CA VAL A 74 -2.32 5.37 4.95
C VAL A 74 -2.28 4.79 6.34
N GLN A 75 -1.43 3.80 6.57
CA GLN A 75 -1.35 3.15 7.86
C GLN A 75 0.09 2.84 8.24
N VAL A 76 0.32 2.73 9.54
CA VAL A 76 1.61 2.29 10.08
C VAL A 76 1.40 0.93 10.74
N LEU A 77 2.19 -0.04 10.30
CA LEU A 77 2.18 -1.40 10.82
C LEU A 77 3.36 -1.59 11.77
N GLU A 78 3.13 -2.28 12.88
CA GLU A 78 4.17 -2.57 13.86
C GLU A 78 4.22 -4.07 14.16
N GLY A 79 5.41 -4.62 14.25
CA GLY A 79 5.61 -6.01 14.62
C GLY A 79 7.04 -6.44 14.40
N GLU A 80 7.36 -7.68 14.74
CA GLU A 80 8.66 -8.25 14.46
C GLU A 80 8.83 -8.41 12.96
N ASN A 81 9.95 -7.96 12.42
CA ASN A 81 10.25 -8.01 10.99
C ASN A 81 9.14 -7.40 10.13
N ALA A 82 8.55 -6.29 10.58
CA ALA A 82 7.38 -5.70 9.92
C ALA A 82 7.64 -5.35 8.46
N VAL A 83 8.82 -4.82 8.13
CA VAL A 83 9.15 -4.45 6.74
C VAL A 83 9.13 -5.68 5.83
N LEU A 84 9.78 -6.76 6.22
CA LEU A 84 9.82 -7.99 5.45
C LEU A 84 8.44 -8.65 5.36
N LYS A 85 7.74 -8.75 6.50
CA LYS A 85 6.39 -9.32 6.53
C LYS A 85 5.42 -8.56 5.64
N ASN A 86 5.49 -7.22 5.67
CA ASN A 86 4.64 -6.40 4.81
C ASN A 86 4.87 -6.74 3.33
N ARG A 87 6.14 -6.88 2.92
CA ARG A 87 6.47 -7.25 1.54
C ARG A 87 5.96 -8.63 1.17
N GLU A 88 6.12 -9.60 2.07
CA GLU A 88 5.65 -10.96 1.83
C GLU A 88 4.14 -11.04 1.70
N LEU A 89 3.41 -10.31 2.55
CA LEU A 89 1.95 -10.28 2.52
C LEU A 89 1.42 -9.54 1.30
N MET A 90 2.12 -8.49 0.84
CA MET A 90 1.73 -7.76 -0.37
C MET A 90 1.98 -8.57 -1.65
N GLY A 91 3.06 -9.34 -1.68
CA GLY A 91 3.43 -10.13 -2.85
C GLY A 91 4.22 -9.34 -3.89
N SER A 92 4.45 -9.96 -5.04
CA SER A 92 5.18 -9.35 -6.14
C SER A 92 4.52 -8.04 -6.60
N THR A 93 5.33 -7.07 -7.01
CA THR A 93 4.85 -5.79 -7.52
C THR A 93 3.86 -5.97 -8.67
N ASN A 94 4.11 -6.96 -9.54
CA ASN A 94 3.15 -7.29 -10.60
C ASN A 94 2.13 -8.29 -10.03
N PRO A 95 0.83 -7.91 -9.93
CA PRO A 95 -0.19 -8.81 -9.37
C PRO A 95 -0.31 -10.14 -10.10
N GLN A 96 -0.04 -10.17 -11.40
CA GLN A 96 -0.14 -11.40 -12.17
C GLN A 96 0.96 -12.40 -11.83
N GLU A 97 2.08 -11.93 -11.29
CA GLU A 97 3.20 -12.77 -10.86
C GLU A 97 3.16 -13.05 -9.35
N ALA A 98 2.27 -12.40 -8.61
CA ALA A 98 2.17 -12.57 -7.17
C ALA A 98 1.55 -13.92 -6.82
N GLU A 99 2.07 -14.54 -5.76
CA GLU A 99 1.54 -15.80 -5.26
C GLU A 99 0.07 -15.65 -4.82
N PRO A 100 -0.79 -16.65 -5.10
CA PRO A 100 -2.16 -16.63 -4.58
C PRO A 100 -2.18 -16.47 -3.06
N GLY A 101 -3.12 -15.68 -2.56
CA GLY A 101 -3.23 -15.39 -1.13
C GLY A 101 -2.49 -14.14 -0.71
N THR A 102 -1.64 -13.56 -1.57
CA THR A 102 -1.03 -12.26 -1.30
C THR A 102 -2.02 -11.15 -1.61
N ILE A 103 -1.79 -9.97 -1.01
CA ILE A 103 -2.69 -8.83 -1.18
C ILE A 103 -2.77 -8.40 -2.64
N ARG A 104 -1.63 -8.31 -3.32
CA ARG A 104 -1.61 -7.89 -4.72
C ARG A 104 -2.27 -8.91 -5.64
N ALA A 105 -2.06 -10.20 -5.41
CA ALA A 105 -2.70 -11.22 -6.21
C ALA A 105 -4.22 -11.20 -6.09
N ASP A 106 -4.73 -10.96 -4.87
CA ASP A 106 -6.16 -11.05 -4.60
C ASP A 106 -6.91 -9.74 -4.83
N PHE A 107 -6.27 -8.60 -4.66
CA PHE A 107 -6.97 -7.30 -4.65
C PHE A 107 -6.49 -6.29 -5.67
N ALA A 108 -5.30 -6.45 -6.26
CA ALA A 108 -4.80 -5.50 -7.24
C ALA A 108 -5.11 -5.96 -8.66
N ASN A 109 -5.39 -5.00 -9.55
CA ASN A 109 -5.69 -5.28 -10.96
C ASN A 109 -4.47 -5.09 -11.85
N SER A 110 -3.56 -4.21 -11.45
CA SER A 110 -2.40 -3.86 -12.27
C SER A 110 -1.21 -3.53 -11.37
N ILE A 111 -0.07 -3.31 -12.02
CA ILE A 111 1.18 -2.98 -11.33
C ILE A 111 1.12 -1.61 -10.64
N ASP A 112 0.16 -0.76 -11.02
CA ASP A 112 -0.06 0.55 -10.39
C ASP A 112 -0.62 0.42 -8.95
#